data_44edfa6ac56676a2a5d6aae9344f3c16
#
_entry.id   44edfa6ac56676a2a5d6aae9344f3c16
#
_cell.length_a   1.000
_cell.length_b   1.000
_cell.length_c   1.000
_cell.angle_alpha   90.00
_cell.angle_beta   90.00
_cell.angle_gamma   90.00
#
_symmetry.space_group_name_H-M   'P 1'
#
loop_
_entity.id
_entity.type
_entity.pdbx_description
1 polymer ?
#
loop_
_entity_poly.entity_id
_entity_poly.type
_entity_poly.pdbx_seq_one_letter_code
_entity_poly.pdbx_strand_id
1 'polypeptide(L)'
;QASEVLAVSIGPDDAQQQLRNALAMGADRAILVKCEQPVEPLVVARAFIKLIERESPLLVILGKQAIDDDSGQTGQMLAALWDRPQATSASKLELQDGVARVTREVDAGLETIEVDLPAVCTVDLRLNEPRYIKLPDIMKAKKKPLDVTELAALGVDSAPLLQVLKFEPPPQRQKG
;
A
#
# COMPACT_ATOMS: atom_id res chain seq x y z
N GLN A 1 -5.13 -20.00 -1.50
CA GLN A 1 -4.35 -19.24 -2.50
C GLN A 1 -5.22 -18.11 -3.01
N ALA A 2 -4.69 -16.87 -3.13
CA ALA A 2 -5.43 -15.79 -3.77
C ALA A 2 -5.70 -16.16 -5.24
N SER A 3 -6.91 -15.84 -5.72
CA SER A 3 -7.28 -16.08 -7.11
C SER A 3 -6.62 -15.08 -8.06
N GLU A 4 -6.33 -13.88 -7.59
CA GLU A 4 -5.69 -12.80 -8.33
C GLU A 4 -4.91 -11.89 -7.38
N VAL A 5 -3.80 -11.35 -7.85
CA VAL A 5 -2.99 -10.33 -7.16
C VAL A 5 -2.92 -9.08 -8.04
N LEU A 6 -3.55 -8.01 -7.56
CA LEU A 6 -3.54 -6.70 -8.19
C LEU A 6 -2.52 -5.79 -7.51
N ALA A 7 -1.56 -5.27 -8.27
CA ALA A 7 -0.64 -4.23 -7.78
C ALA A 7 -1.20 -2.84 -8.11
N VAL A 8 -1.18 -1.93 -7.12
CA VAL A 8 -1.67 -0.56 -7.30
C VAL A 8 -0.61 0.43 -6.84
N SER A 9 -0.44 1.52 -7.58
CA SER A 9 0.36 2.67 -7.19
C SER A 9 -0.40 3.96 -7.49
N ILE A 10 -0.18 4.97 -6.67
CA ILE A 10 -0.65 6.34 -6.89
C ILE A 10 0.59 7.23 -6.98
N GLY A 11 0.78 7.91 -8.09
CA GLY A 11 1.97 8.73 -8.29
C GLY A 11 2.18 9.17 -9.74
N PRO A 12 3.34 9.77 -10.04
CA PRO A 12 3.68 10.23 -11.38
C PRO A 12 3.84 9.05 -12.35
N ASP A 13 3.98 9.38 -13.63
CA ASP A 13 4.10 8.38 -14.70
C ASP A 13 5.25 7.39 -14.48
N ASP A 14 6.35 7.83 -13.89
CA ASP A 14 7.51 6.99 -13.56
C ASP A 14 7.19 5.85 -12.57
N ALA A 15 6.11 5.95 -11.80
CA ALA A 15 5.66 4.87 -10.90
C ALA A 15 5.25 3.59 -11.66
N GLN A 16 5.05 3.66 -12.97
CA GLN A 16 4.84 2.48 -13.83
C GLN A 16 5.99 1.48 -13.71
N GLN A 17 7.24 1.96 -13.53
CA GLN A 17 8.39 1.07 -13.39
C GLN A 17 8.26 0.17 -12.15
N GLN A 18 7.77 0.71 -11.05
CA GLN A 18 7.56 -0.04 -9.81
C GLN A 18 6.46 -1.09 -9.99
N LEU A 19 5.39 -0.74 -10.70
CA LEU A 19 4.32 -1.68 -11.04
C LEU A 19 4.81 -2.79 -11.99
N ARG A 20 5.68 -2.48 -12.96
CA ARG A 20 6.31 -3.51 -13.79
C ARG A 20 7.19 -4.47 -12.97
N ASN A 21 7.88 -3.96 -11.94
CA ASN A 21 8.61 -4.81 -11.00
C ASN A 21 7.67 -5.73 -10.19
N ALA A 22 6.55 -5.20 -9.70
CA ALA A 22 5.54 -6.00 -9.01
C ALA A 22 4.95 -7.09 -9.90
N LEU A 23 4.67 -6.78 -11.19
CA LEU A 23 4.21 -7.74 -12.19
C LEU A 23 5.27 -8.83 -12.47
N ALA A 24 6.56 -8.47 -12.45
CA ALA A 24 7.66 -9.43 -12.60
C ALA A 24 7.83 -10.32 -11.35
N MET A 25 7.52 -9.79 -10.16
CA MET A 25 7.50 -10.56 -8.91
C MET A 25 6.29 -11.50 -8.79
N GLY A 26 5.29 -11.37 -9.65
CA GLY A 26 4.17 -12.33 -9.69
C GLY A 26 2.78 -11.74 -9.62
N ALA A 27 2.60 -10.43 -9.49
CA ALA A 27 1.29 -9.81 -9.62
C ALA A 27 0.68 -10.12 -11.01
N ASP A 28 -0.62 -10.27 -11.07
CA ASP A 28 -1.33 -10.65 -12.30
C ASP A 28 -1.59 -9.46 -13.19
N ARG A 29 -2.02 -8.35 -12.62
CA ARG A 29 -2.24 -7.06 -13.29
C ARG A 29 -1.88 -5.90 -12.39
N ALA A 30 -1.84 -4.70 -12.95
CA ALA A 30 -1.49 -3.50 -12.21
C ALA A 30 -2.40 -2.31 -12.60
N ILE A 31 -2.54 -1.37 -11.67
CA ILE A 31 -3.21 -0.09 -11.89
C ILE A 31 -2.30 1.03 -11.40
N LEU A 32 -2.03 2.00 -12.28
CA LEU A 32 -1.48 3.28 -11.90
C LEU A 32 -2.60 4.31 -11.80
N VAL A 33 -2.79 4.88 -10.63
CA VAL A 33 -3.56 6.11 -10.46
C VAL A 33 -2.58 7.27 -10.63
N LYS A 34 -2.63 7.89 -11.79
CA LYS A 34 -1.66 8.93 -12.14
C LYS A 34 -1.97 10.23 -11.43
N CYS A 35 -0.96 10.78 -10.77
CA CYS A 35 -0.98 12.08 -10.12
C CYS A 35 0.44 12.64 -10.09
N GLU A 36 0.67 13.82 -10.67
CA GLU A 36 1.99 14.46 -10.73
C GLU A 36 2.35 15.19 -9.44
N GLN A 37 1.34 15.58 -8.65
CA GLN A 37 1.56 16.28 -7.39
C GLN A 37 1.53 15.30 -6.22
N PRO A 38 2.33 15.52 -5.18
CA PRO A 38 2.23 14.77 -3.93
C PRO A 38 0.81 14.86 -3.37
N VAL A 39 0.28 13.74 -2.87
CA VAL A 39 -1.05 13.65 -2.28
C VAL A 39 -0.96 13.21 -0.82
N GLU A 40 -1.85 13.75 -0.01
CA GLU A 40 -1.92 13.41 1.41
C GLU A 40 -2.46 11.99 1.63
N PRO A 41 -2.11 11.33 2.76
CA PRO A 41 -2.56 9.98 3.08
C PRO A 41 -4.08 9.78 3.00
N LEU A 42 -4.87 10.80 3.37
CA LEU A 42 -6.33 10.75 3.28
C LEU A 42 -6.82 10.72 1.83
N VAL A 43 -6.19 11.46 0.93
CA VAL A 43 -6.51 11.45 -0.51
C VAL A 43 -6.20 10.08 -1.09
N VAL A 44 -5.04 9.50 -0.73
CA VAL A 44 -4.66 8.13 -1.11
C VAL A 44 -5.70 7.12 -0.64
N ALA A 45 -6.11 7.18 0.63
CA ALA A 45 -7.12 6.29 1.17
C ALA A 45 -8.47 6.42 0.44
N ARG A 46 -8.91 7.63 0.13
CA ARG A 46 -10.14 7.88 -0.66
C ARG A 46 -10.04 7.33 -2.08
N ALA A 47 -8.88 7.47 -2.73
CA ALA A 47 -8.66 6.89 -4.06
C ALA A 47 -8.71 5.35 -4.01
N PHE A 48 -8.12 4.73 -2.98
CA PHE A 48 -8.23 3.29 -2.76
C PHE A 48 -9.68 2.83 -2.55
N ILE A 49 -10.54 3.61 -1.87
CA ILE A 49 -11.95 3.27 -1.73
C ILE A 49 -12.60 3.14 -3.12
N LYS A 50 -12.31 4.05 -4.05
CA LYS A 50 -12.85 3.97 -5.43
C LYS A 50 -12.37 2.72 -6.18
N LEU A 51 -11.14 2.31 -5.95
CA LEU A 51 -10.62 1.07 -6.51
C LEU A 51 -11.26 -0.15 -5.84
N ILE A 52 -11.42 -0.14 -4.53
CA ILE A 52 -12.08 -1.21 -3.76
C ILE A 52 -13.52 -1.44 -4.21
N GLU A 53 -14.28 -0.36 -4.45
CA GLU A 53 -15.65 -0.42 -4.99
C GLU A 53 -15.69 -1.15 -6.34
N ARG A 54 -14.64 -1.02 -7.15
CA ARG A 54 -14.53 -1.65 -8.47
C ARG A 54 -14.00 -3.09 -8.41
N GLU A 55 -12.98 -3.33 -7.59
CA GLU A 55 -12.19 -4.56 -7.59
C GLU A 55 -12.67 -5.58 -6.53
N SER A 56 -13.39 -5.13 -5.50
CA SER A 56 -13.92 -5.97 -4.41
C SER A 56 -12.88 -6.91 -3.80
N PRO A 57 -11.71 -6.44 -3.34
CA PRO A 57 -10.67 -7.29 -2.80
C PRO A 57 -11.08 -7.92 -1.46
N LEU A 58 -10.56 -9.12 -1.18
CA LEU A 58 -10.67 -9.74 0.15
C LEU A 58 -9.62 -9.21 1.13
N LEU A 59 -8.46 -8.78 0.63
CA LEU A 59 -7.39 -8.26 1.46
C LEU A 59 -6.65 -7.14 0.73
N VAL A 60 -6.50 -6.02 1.41
CA VAL A 60 -5.63 -4.92 0.95
C VAL A 60 -4.36 -4.95 1.79
N ILE A 61 -3.21 -5.07 1.11
CA ILE A 61 -1.90 -5.08 1.75
C ILE A 61 -1.14 -3.83 1.31
N LEU A 62 -0.58 -3.09 2.25
CA LEU A 62 0.27 -1.93 1.98
C LEU A 62 1.40 -1.83 3.02
N GLY A 63 2.46 -1.10 2.69
CA GLY A 63 3.54 -0.82 3.64
C GLY A 63 3.01 -0.08 4.86
N LYS A 64 3.60 -0.35 6.04
CA LYS A 64 3.18 0.31 7.28
C LYS A 64 3.42 1.83 7.24
N GLN A 65 4.50 2.24 6.56
CA GLN A 65 4.91 3.65 6.46
C GLN A 65 5.87 3.83 5.29
N ALA A 66 5.97 5.05 4.78
CA ALA A 66 6.97 5.45 3.79
C ALA A 66 8.17 6.08 4.50
N ILE A 67 9.37 5.99 3.88
CA ILE A 67 10.60 6.47 4.49
C ILE A 67 10.77 7.99 4.38
N ASP A 68 10.04 8.62 3.47
CA ASP A 68 10.11 10.05 3.15
C ASP A 68 9.33 10.92 4.14
N ASP A 69 8.09 10.56 4.46
CA ASP A 69 7.23 11.33 5.37
C ASP A 69 6.95 10.65 6.72
N ASP A 70 7.17 9.33 6.77
CA ASP A 70 7.02 8.50 7.98
C ASP A 70 5.64 8.61 8.66
N SER A 71 4.61 9.02 7.92
CA SER A 71 3.29 9.32 8.47
C SER A 71 2.53 8.10 9.01
N GLY A 72 2.71 6.94 8.37
CA GLY A 72 2.14 5.67 8.83
C GLY A 72 0.62 5.64 8.99
N GLN A 73 -0.14 6.42 8.18
CA GLN A 73 -1.56 6.69 8.39
C GLN A 73 -2.48 6.08 7.33
N THR A 74 -1.99 5.86 6.12
CA THR A 74 -2.82 5.50 4.96
C THR A 74 -3.65 4.25 5.19
N GLY A 75 -3.05 3.19 5.73
CA GLY A 75 -3.74 1.92 5.95
C GLY A 75 -4.87 2.02 6.98
N GLN A 76 -4.64 2.73 8.07
CA GLN A 76 -5.61 2.95 9.12
C GLN A 76 -6.78 3.83 8.63
N MET A 77 -6.48 4.90 7.87
CA MET A 77 -7.50 5.73 7.22
C MET A 77 -8.33 4.93 6.23
N LEU A 78 -7.68 4.08 5.43
CA LEU A 78 -8.36 3.21 4.48
C LEU A 78 -9.32 2.24 5.18
N ALA A 79 -8.86 1.57 6.24
CA ALA A 79 -9.68 0.63 7.01
C ALA A 79 -10.92 1.32 7.60
N ALA A 80 -10.73 2.52 8.17
CA ALA A 80 -11.82 3.32 8.72
C ALA A 80 -12.83 3.75 7.64
N LEU A 81 -12.36 4.22 6.48
CA LEU A 81 -13.24 4.62 5.37
C LEU A 81 -13.97 3.44 4.74
N TRP A 82 -13.34 2.28 4.70
CA TRP A 82 -13.94 1.05 4.15
C TRP A 82 -14.85 0.33 5.15
N ASP A 83 -14.83 0.76 6.41
CA ASP A 83 -15.53 0.10 7.52
C ASP A 83 -15.18 -1.41 7.59
N ARG A 84 -13.88 -1.70 7.60
CA ARG A 84 -13.33 -3.06 7.65
C ARG A 84 -12.25 -3.20 8.72
N PRO A 85 -12.07 -4.42 9.25
CA PRO A 85 -10.99 -4.71 10.19
C PRO A 85 -9.62 -4.35 9.63
N GLN A 86 -8.70 -4.01 10.53
CA GLN A 86 -7.31 -3.75 10.19
C GLN A 86 -6.34 -4.52 11.08
N ALA A 87 -5.22 -4.91 10.49
CA ALA A 87 -4.06 -5.42 11.21
C ALA A 87 -2.82 -4.66 10.76
N THR A 88 -2.14 -4.00 11.70
CA THR A 88 -1.04 -3.08 11.39
C THR A 88 0.31 -3.66 11.74
N SER A 89 1.36 -3.25 10.98
CA SER A 89 2.77 -3.61 11.23
C SER A 89 3.03 -5.11 11.22
N ALA A 90 2.35 -5.85 10.33
CA ALA A 90 2.47 -7.29 10.21
C ALA A 90 3.91 -7.72 9.87
N SER A 91 4.47 -8.60 10.69
CA SER A 91 5.73 -9.32 10.43
C SER A 91 5.48 -10.77 9.99
N LYS A 92 4.25 -11.30 10.18
CA LYS A 92 3.79 -12.57 9.66
C LYS A 92 2.31 -12.49 9.31
N LEU A 93 1.92 -13.08 8.20
CA LEU A 93 0.53 -13.12 7.72
C LEU A 93 0.20 -14.54 7.24
N GLU A 94 -0.86 -15.10 7.79
CA GLU A 94 -1.42 -16.40 7.40
C GLU A 94 -2.91 -16.23 7.09
N LEU A 95 -3.34 -16.75 5.94
CA LEU A 95 -4.74 -16.70 5.53
C LEU A 95 -5.37 -18.07 5.64
N GLN A 96 -6.47 -18.19 6.38
CA GLN A 96 -7.19 -19.45 6.55
C GLN A 96 -8.69 -19.17 6.76
N ASP A 97 -9.52 -19.86 6.00
CA ASP A 97 -10.98 -19.96 6.22
C ASP A 97 -11.71 -18.61 6.40
N GLY A 98 -11.31 -17.60 5.60
CA GLY A 98 -11.93 -16.27 5.64
C GLY A 98 -11.37 -15.33 6.73
N VAL A 99 -10.31 -15.76 7.41
CA VAL A 99 -9.63 -15.01 8.47
C VAL A 99 -8.19 -14.74 8.09
N ALA A 100 -7.66 -13.57 8.44
CA ALA A 100 -6.25 -13.26 8.42
C ALA A 100 -5.68 -13.32 9.84
N ARG A 101 -4.75 -14.25 10.09
CA ARG A 101 -3.98 -14.32 11.31
C ARG A 101 -2.67 -13.54 11.12
N VAL A 102 -2.48 -12.50 11.91
CA VAL A 102 -1.40 -11.54 11.76
C VAL A 102 -0.56 -11.48 13.03
N THR A 103 0.74 -11.76 12.89
CA THR A 103 1.69 -11.48 13.98
C THR A 103 2.36 -10.15 13.71
N ARG A 104 2.40 -9.30 14.73
CA ARG A 104 2.98 -7.96 14.71
C ARG A 104 3.85 -7.69 15.94
N GLU A 105 4.78 -6.78 15.83
CA GLU A 105 5.59 -6.33 16.93
C GLU A 105 4.95 -5.10 17.57
N VAL A 106 4.80 -5.16 18.88
CA VAL A 106 4.31 -4.07 19.74
C VAL A 106 5.32 -3.86 20.88
N ASP A 107 5.19 -2.78 21.64
CA ASP A 107 6.13 -2.44 22.71
C ASP A 107 6.32 -3.57 23.75
N ALA A 108 5.28 -4.35 23.98
CA ALA A 108 5.30 -5.49 24.91
C ALA A 108 5.89 -6.80 24.29
N GLY A 109 6.25 -6.80 23.00
CA GLY A 109 6.77 -7.97 22.30
C GLY A 109 5.97 -8.34 21.05
N LEU A 110 5.79 -9.64 20.81
CA LEU A 110 5.00 -10.12 19.67
C LEU A 110 3.54 -10.36 20.07
N GLU A 111 2.63 -9.83 19.27
CA GLU A 111 1.20 -10.04 19.39
C GLU A 111 0.68 -10.75 18.15
N THR A 112 -0.21 -11.72 18.32
CA THR A 112 -0.91 -12.36 17.20
C THR A 112 -2.40 -12.06 17.33
N ILE A 113 -2.97 -11.48 16.29
CA ILE A 113 -4.39 -11.15 16.18
C ILE A 113 -5.01 -11.86 14.99
N GLU A 114 -6.32 -12.06 15.04
CA GLU A 114 -7.12 -12.56 13.93
C GLU A 114 -8.12 -11.48 13.52
N VAL A 115 -8.26 -11.29 12.22
CA VAL A 115 -9.23 -10.35 11.64
C VAL A 115 -10.01 -11.03 10.53
N ASP A 116 -11.32 -10.79 10.51
CA ASP A 116 -12.20 -11.30 9.46
C ASP A 116 -11.92 -10.60 8.13
N LEU A 117 -11.97 -11.35 7.04
CA LEU A 117 -11.90 -10.82 5.69
C LEU A 117 -13.29 -10.36 5.20
N PRO A 118 -13.39 -9.27 4.43
CA PRO A 118 -12.32 -8.46 3.90
C PRO A 118 -11.68 -7.53 4.94
N ALA A 119 -10.36 -7.29 4.81
CA ALA A 119 -9.56 -6.53 5.77
C ALA A 119 -8.45 -5.69 5.12
N VAL A 120 -7.88 -4.77 5.89
CA VAL A 120 -6.67 -4.02 5.55
C VAL A 120 -5.51 -4.49 6.41
N CYS A 121 -4.38 -4.79 5.80
CA CYS A 121 -3.16 -5.16 6.50
C CYS A 121 -2.01 -4.23 6.13
N THR A 122 -1.40 -3.56 7.10
CA THR A 122 -0.13 -2.88 6.85
C THR A 122 1.02 -3.78 7.26
N VAL A 123 2.09 -3.79 6.46
CA VAL A 123 3.16 -4.77 6.60
C VAL A 123 4.51 -4.12 6.89
N ASP A 124 5.30 -4.83 7.69
CA ASP A 124 6.70 -4.52 7.97
C ASP A 124 7.61 -5.19 6.94
N LEU A 125 8.83 -4.69 6.80
CA LEU A 125 9.86 -5.26 5.92
C LEU A 125 10.20 -6.73 6.24
N ARG A 126 9.94 -7.17 7.47
CA ARG A 126 10.22 -8.54 7.93
C ARG A 126 9.15 -9.55 7.53
N LEU A 127 8.06 -9.13 6.85
CA LEU A 127 6.97 -10.02 6.46
C LEU A 127 7.48 -11.21 5.63
N ASN A 128 8.35 -10.95 4.66
CA ASN A 128 9.01 -11.96 3.86
C ASN A 128 10.20 -11.39 3.08
N GLU A 129 11.06 -12.27 2.61
CA GLU A 129 12.14 -11.91 1.69
C GLU A 129 11.58 -11.79 0.26
N PRO A 130 11.81 -10.65 -0.44
CA PRO A 130 11.30 -10.46 -1.80
C PRO A 130 11.87 -11.48 -2.78
N ARG A 131 11.06 -11.91 -3.75
CA ARG A 131 11.50 -12.81 -4.82
C ARG A 131 12.54 -12.13 -5.70
N TYR A 132 13.57 -12.87 -6.07
CA TYR A 132 14.51 -12.42 -7.09
C TYR A 132 13.84 -12.41 -8.47
N ILE A 133 13.90 -11.26 -9.14
CA ILE A 133 13.34 -11.09 -10.50
C ILE A 133 14.36 -11.57 -11.53
N LYS A 134 13.98 -12.55 -12.34
CA LYS A 134 14.81 -13.08 -13.44
C LYS A 134 14.44 -12.37 -14.74
N LEU A 135 15.39 -12.35 -15.70
CA LEU A 135 15.16 -11.73 -17.02
C LEU A 135 13.89 -12.24 -17.75
N PRO A 136 13.57 -13.55 -17.76
CA PRO A 136 12.32 -14.03 -18.34
C PRO A 136 11.06 -13.44 -17.68
N ASP A 137 11.10 -13.17 -16.36
CA ASP A 137 9.98 -12.61 -15.63
C ASP A 137 9.75 -11.14 -15.99
N ILE A 138 10.84 -10.38 -16.20
CA ILE A 138 10.77 -9.01 -16.76
C ILE A 138 10.11 -9.00 -18.12
N MET A 139 10.50 -9.93 -18.98
CA MET A 139 9.95 -10.04 -20.34
C MET A 139 8.46 -10.39 -20.33
N LYS A 140 8.03 -11.27 -19.42
CA LYS A 140 6.61 -11.60 -19.21
C LYS A 140 5.83 -10.41 -18.64
N ALA A 141 6.40 -9.71 -17.66
CA ALA A 141 5.78 -8.55 -17.03
C ALA A 141 5.46 -7.42 -18.00
N LYS A 142 6.28 -7.23 -19.04
CA LYS A 142 6.00 -6.24 -20.11
C LYS A 142 4.68 -6.48 -20.85
N LYS A 143 4.20 -7.74 -20.88
CA LYS A 143 2.97 -8.15 -21.56
C LYS A 143 1.75 -8.20 -20.64
N LYS A 144 1.95 -8.14 -19.32
CA LYS A 144 0.86 -8.16 -18.35
C LYS A 144 0.08 -6.83 -18.37
N PRO A 145 -1.25 -6.86 -18.10
CA PRO A 145 -2.08 -5.67 -18.05
C PRO A 145 -1.55 -4.66 -17.03
N LEU A 146 -1.45 -3.41 -17.45
CA LEU A 146 -1.20 -2.27 -16.59
C LEU A 146 -2.11 -1.15 -17.07
N ASP A 147 -3.14 -0.87 -16.29
CA ASP A 147 -4.12 0.18 -16.55
C ASP A 147 -3.63 1.49 -15.92
N VAL A 148 -3.83 2.60 -16.64
CA VAL A 148 -3.52 3.94 -16.16
C VAL A 148 -4.82 4.73 -16.09
N THR A 149 -5.09 5.33 -14.94
CA THR A 149 -6.23 6.23 -14.73
C THR A 149 -5.76 7.48 -14.02
N GLU A 150 -6.29 8.63 -14.38
CA GLU A 150 -5.99 9.89 -13.68
C GLU A 150 -6.70 9.93 -12.30
N LEU A 151 -6.04 10.47 -11.27
CA LEU A 151 -6.64 10.63 -9.95
C LEU A 151 -7.97 11.41 -10.03
N ALA A 152 -8.02 12.46 -10.85
CA ALA A 152 -9.22 13.27 -11.07
C ALA A 152 -10.40 12.44 -11.65
N ALA A 153 -10.12 11.41 -12.44
CA ALA A 153 -11.14 10.54 -13.02
C ALA A 153 -11.83 9.64 -11.98
N LEU A 154 -11.22 9.46 -10.80
CA LEU A 154 -11.84 8.71 -9.69
C LEU A 154 -12.86 9.54 -8.92
N GLY A 155 -12.99 10.86 -9.21
CA GLY A 155 -13.93 11.75 -8.51
C GLY A 155 -13.58 11.97 -7.04
N VAL A 156 -12.29 11.85 -6.68
CA VAL A 156 -11.80 12.06 -5.31
C VAL A 156 -11.44 13.53 -5.13
N ASP A 157 -11.90 14.12 -4.03
CA ASP A 157 -11.43 15.44 -3.61
C ASP A 157 -9.95 15.33 -3.18
N SER A 158 -9.08 15.93 -3.97
CA SER A 158 -7.63 15.94 -3.80
C SER A 158 -7.09 17.29 -3.32
N ALA A 159 -7.96 18.21 -2.90
CA ALA A 159 -7.53 19.49 -2.35
C ALA A 159 -6.65 19.24 -1.10
N PRO A 160 -5.45 19.84 -1.04
CA PRO A 160 -4.58 19.68 0.11
C PRO A 160 -5.20 20.32 1.36
N LEU A 161 -5.17 19.60 2.48
CA LEU A 161 -5.59 20.08 3.79
C LEU A 161 -4.44 20.77 4.54
N LEU A 162 -3.20 20.48 4.14
CA LEU A 162 -1.99 21.02 4.75
C LEU A 162 -1.18 21.79 3.71
N GLN A 163 -0.55 22.86 4.16
CA GLN A 163 0.41 23.64 3.36
C GLN A 163 1.79 23.54 4.00
N VAL A 164 2.77 23.02 3.26
CA VAL A 164 4.17 23.04 3.71
C VAL A 164 4.70 24.46 3.59
N LEU A 165 5.02 25.08 4.73
CA LEU A 165 5.53 26.43 4.79
C LEU A 165 7.06 26.47 4.66
N LYS A 166 7.78 25.47 5.21
CA LYS A 166 9.24 25.46 5.26
C LYS A 166 9.77 24.05 5.53
N PHE A 167 10.90 23.72 4.95
CA PHE A 167 11.76 22.60 5.33
C PHE A 167 13.04 23.13 5.96
N GLU A 168 13.37 22.62 7.15
CA GLU A 168 14.60 22.95 7.85
C GLU A 168 15.28 21.68 8.34
N PRO A 169 16.63 21.60 8.30
CA PRO A 169 17.32 20.51 8.96
C PRO A 169 17.06 20.56 10.47
N PRO A 170 17.01 19.40 11.15
CA PRO A 170 16.86 19.38 12.59
C PRO A 170 18.02 20.12 13.27
N PRO A 171 17.78 20.78 14.40
CA PRO A 171 18.84 21.46 15.15
C PRO A 171 19.91 20.46 15.56
N GLN A 172 21.18 20.86 15.48
CA GLN A 172 22.28 20.01 15.92
C GLN A 172 22.12 19.65 17.40
N ARG A 173 22.21 18.35 17.70
CA ARG A 173 22.23 17.90 19.10
C ARG A 173 23.45 18.49 19.79
N GLN A 174 23.24 19.26 20.86
CA GLN A 174 24.33 19.67 21.72
C GLN A 174 24.90 18.40 22.39
N LYS A 175 26.22 18.22 22.29
CA LYS A 175 26.90 17.18 23.07
C LYS A 175 26.75 17.55 24.55
N GLY A 176 26.09 16.71 25.31
CA GLY A 176 26.12 16.78 26.77
C GLY A 176 27.49 16.35 27.30
#